data_afe65579513205bd76a410c757767248
#
_entry.id   afe65579513205bd76a410c757767248
#
_cell.length_a   1.000
_cell.length_b   1.000
_cell.length_c   1.000
_cell.angle_alpha   90.00
_cell.angle_beta   90.00
_cell.angle_gamma   90.00
#
_symmetry.space_group_name_H-M   'P 1'
#
loop_
_entity.id
_entity.type
_entity.pdbx_description
1 polymer ?
#
loop_
_entity_poly.entity_id
_entity_poly.type
_entity_poly.pdbx_seq_one_letter_code
_entity_poly.pdbx_strand_id
1 'polypeptide(L)'
;MNNLLKPSFYISEIKSALNLLNRHSGSYSDWSEAASNSQSYQNEKIIDQIKSAALVAKTENKYFRDGVVFENFQYSSELNNLISTAYIKNCLPFGIDRQLKILDYGGGMGSQHLQFRQHLNNFGINFNYSWEVVEQDIIANFGKKNIATKYLKFSSIKDFDFKKENYDIVVLGATLQYLENPFEILDKILEKKPSYIYIDRTPFWKGHTNEICILKCNKFIPGSYPTWIFSLRNFFNYFKYKYTLKINFNSEEGNFFFSKYRNGVYRGMIWYKD
;
A
#
# COMPACT_ATOMS: atom_id res chain seq x y z
N MET A 1 16.88 -9.57 32.82
CA MET A 1 17.48 -8.33 32.30
C MET A 1 18.86 -8.48 31.65
N ASN A 2 19.32 -9.68 31.26
CA ASN A 2 20.72 -9.89 30.86
C ASN A 2 20.95 -10.45 29.45
N ASN A 3 19.96 -10.41 28.55
CA ASN A 3 20.15 -10.90 27.17
C ASN A 3 20.59 -9.84 26.15
N LEU A 4 20.52 -8.57 26.52
CA LEU A 4 20.89 -7.43 25.65
C LEU A 4 22.39 -7.24 25.47
N LEU A 5 23.22 -7.92 26.29
CA LEU A 5 24.69 -7.75 26.27
C LEU A 5 25.45 -8.93 25.63
N LYS A 6 24.76 -9.91 25.04
CA LYS A 6 25.45 -11.02 24.38
C LYS A 6 25.80 -10.64 22.93
N PRO A 7 27.05 -10.80 22.50
CA PRO A 7 27.47 -10.53 21.11
C PRO A 7 26.61 -11.28 20.07
N SER A 8 26.12 -12.48 20.40
CA SER A 8 25.24 -13.27 19.56
C SER A 8 23.89 -12.60 19.28
N PHE A 9 23.38 -11.80 20.20
CA PHE A 9 22.14 -11.03 19.99
C PHE A 9 22.35 -9.97 18.90
N TYR A 10 23.40 -9.16 19.02
CA TYR A 10 23.71 -8.12 18.02
C TYR A 10 24.01 -8.71 16.64
N ILE A 11 24.68 -9.87 16.58
CA ILE A 11 24.93 -10.56 15.31
C ILE A 11 23.61 -11.05 14.68
N SER A 12 22.65 -11.54 15.48
CA SER A 12 21.36 -11.97 14.97
C SER A 12 20.52 -10.80 14.46
N GLU A 13 20.54 -9.67 15.15
CA GLU A 13 19.87 -8.43 14.76
C GLU A 13 20.47 -7.85 13.47
N ILE A 14 21.81 -7.77 13.38
CA ILE A 14 22.51 -7.33 12.17
C ILE A 14 22.22 -8.26 11.00
N LYS A 15 22.23 -9.58 11.18
CA LYS A 15 21.87 -10.54 10.12
C LYS A 15 20.41 -10.39 9.70
N SER A 16 19.50 -10.16 10.65
CA SER A 16 18.09 -9.91 10.36
C SER A 16 17.92 -8.63 9.55
N ALA A 17 18.58 -7.55 9.96
CA ALA A 17 18.57 -6.27 9.25
C ALA A 17 19.18 -6.39 7.83
N LEU A 18 20.30 -7.08 7.68
CA LEU A 18 20.93 -7.35 6.38
C LEU A 18 20.04 -8.19 5.47
N ASN A 19 19.35 -9.20 6.01
CA ASN A 19 18.39 -10.01 5.25
C ASN A 19 17.19 -9.19 4.79
N LEU A 20 16.70 -8.25 5.59
CA LEU A 20 15.65 -7.31 5.21
C LEU A 20 16.12 -6.36 4.11
N LEU A 21 17.36 -5.87 4.20
CA LEU A 21 17.94 -4.95 3.21
C LEU A 21 18.19 -5.61 1.85
N ASN A 22 18.41 -6.94 1.80
CA ASN A 22 18.79 -7.66 0.59
C ASN A 22 17.65 -8.51 -0.02
N ARG A 23 16.40 -8.13 0.20
CA ARG A 23 15.24 -8.87 -0.31
C ARG A 23 15.03 -8.73 -1.82
N HIS A 24 15.58 -7.69 -2.44
CA HIS A 24 15.47 -7.42 -3.87
C HIS A 24 16.65 -8.04 -4.61
N SER A 25 16.38 -8.85 -5.60
CA SER A 25 17.41 -9.57 -6.35
C SER A 25 17.16 -9.59 -7.85
N GLY A 26 18.24 -9.71 -8.61
CA GLY A 26 18.19 -9.72 -10.07
C GLY A 26 18.04 -8.32 -10.69
N SER A 27 18.07 -8.29 -12.01
CA SER A 27 17.73 -7.14 -12.86
C SER A 27 17.21 -7.76 -14.14
N TYR A 28 15.97 -7.48 -14.48
CA TYR A 28 15.26 -8.13 -15.58
C TYR A 28 14.90 -7.11 -16.64
N SER A 29 14.91 -7.53 -17.90
CA SER A 29 14.59 -6.67 -19.03
C SER A 29 13.10 -6.35 -19.14
N ASP A 30 12.27 -7.29 -18.71
CA ASP A 30 10.82 -7.16 -18.75
C ASP A 30 10.15 -7.92 -17.60
N TRP A 31 8.85 -7.66 -17.43
CA TRP A 31 8.04 -8.21 -16.36
C TRP A 31 7.86 -9.72 -16.49
N SER A 32 7.69 -10.24 -17.70
CA SER A 32 7.42 -11.67 -17.94
C SER A 32 8.64 -12.52 -17.60
N GLU A 33 9.85 -12.03 -17.89
CA GLU A 33 11.11 -12.66 -17.49
C GLU A 33 11.21 -12.74 -15.96
N ALA A 34 10.93 -11.63 -15.26
CA ALA A 34 10.95 -11.62 -13.80
C ALA A 34 9.86 -12.53 -13.21
N ALA A 35 8.66 -12.55 -13.80
CA ALA A 35 7.56 -13.41 -13.37
C ALA A 35 7.90 -14.91 -13.50
N SER A 36 8.50 -15.32 -14.62
CA SER A 36 8.91 -16.72 -14.85
C SER A 36 10.00 -17.19 -13.88
N ASN A 37 10.79 -16.26 -13.35
CA ASN A 37 11.85 -16.53 -12.36
C ASN A 37 11.39 -16.35 -10.90
N SER A 38 10.10 -16.09 -10.65
CA SER A 38 9.54 -15.87 -9.32
C SER A 38 8.49 -16.93 -8.96
N GLN A 39 8.21 -17.05 -7.66
CA GLN A 39 7.11 -17.88 -7.15
C GLN A 39 5.88 -16.97 -7.03
N SER A 40 4.80 -17.32 -7.74
CA SER A 40 3.60 -16.49 -7.79
C SER A 40 3.03 -16.14 -6.40
N TYR A 41 2.54 -14.90 -6.26
CA TYR A 41 1.75 -14.43 -5.09
C TYR A 41 0.39 -15.16 -4.96
N GLN A 42 -0.04 -15.88 -5.98
CA GLN A 42 -1.29 -16.67 -6.00
C GLN A 42 -1.18 -18.02 -5.26
N ASN A 43 -0.14 -18.20 -4.43
CA ASN A 43 -0.03 -19.38 -3.58
C ASN A 43 -1.21 -19.40 -2.58
N GLU A 44 -2.01 -20.46 -2.61
CA GLU A 44 -3.19 -20.64 -1.73
C GLU A 44 -2.85 -20.44 -0.26
N LYS A 45 -1.68 -20.90 0.20
CA LYS A 45 -1.24 -20.73 1.58
C LYS A 45 -1.08 -19.25 1.98
N ILE A 46 -0.60 -18.40 1.07
CA ILE A 46 -0.47 -16.96 1.32
C ILE A 46 -1.85 -16.33 1.43
N ILE A 47 -2.73 -16.67 0.51
CA ILE A 47 -4.11 -16.17 0.49
C ILE A 47 -4.85 -16.59 1.77
N ASP A 48 -4.72 -17.82 2.19
CA ASP A 48 -5.38 -18.32 3.41
C ASP A 48 -4.81 -17.68 4.68
N GLN A 49 -3.52 -17.40 4.72
CA GLN A 49 -2.91 -16.65 5.80
C GLN A 49 -3.43 -15.20 5.87
N ILE A 50 -3.55 -14.53 4.72
CA ILE A 50 -4.12 -13.17 4.62
C ILE A 50 -5.58 -13.16 5.10
N LYS A 51 -6.40 -14.11 4.66
CA LYS A 51 -7.79 -14.27 5.07
C LYS A 51 -7.92 -14.49 6.58
N SER A 52 -7.11 -15.41 7.11
CA SER A 52 -7.10 -15.73 8.54
C SER A 52 -6.71 -14.54 9.40
N ALA A 53 -5.64 -13.81 9.01
CA ALA A 53 -5.21 -12.61 9.71
C ALA A 53 -6.29 -11.51 9.71
N ALA A 54 -6.99 -11.32 8.59
CA ALA A 54 -8.07 -10.33 8.49
C ALA A 54 -9.26 -10.69 9.40
N LEU A 55 -9.64 -11.97 9.50
CA LEU A 55 -10.71 -12.42 10.40
C LEU A 55 -10.34 -12.22 11.86
N VAL A 56 -9.13 -12.63 12.27
CA VAL A 56 -8.63 -12.43 13.64
C VAL A 56 -8.62 -10.95 13.98
N ALA A 57 -8.07 -10.12 13.10
CA ALA A 57 -8.01 -8.68 13.31
C ALA A 57 -9.40 -8.04 13.46
N LYS A 58 -10.37 -8.48 12.66
CA LYS A 58 -11.77 -8.02 12.78
C LYS A 58 -12.40 -8.43 14.11
N THR A 59 -12.19 -9.68 14.54
CA THR A 59 -12.79 -10.23 15.75
C THR A 59 -12.18 -9.65 17.02
N GLU A 60 -10.84 -9.51 17.04
CA GLU A 60 -10.08 -9.06 18.20
C GLU A 60 -9.80 -7.54 18.19
N ASN A 61 -10.30 -6.82 17.18
CA ASN A 61 -10.05 -5.40 16.98
C ASN A 61 -8.54 -5.07 16.96
N LYS A 62 -7.76 -5.87 16.23
CA LYS A 62 -6.31 -5.75 16.08
C LYS A 62 -5.95 -5.25 14.68
N TYR A 63 -4.74 -4.70 14.53
CA TYR A 63 -4.20 -4.36 13.23
C TYR A 63 -3.62 -5.59 12.53
N PHE A 64 -3.73 -5.65 11.21
CA PHE A 64 -3.09 -6.67 10.40
C PHE A 64 -2.50 -6.08 9.12
N ARG A 65 -1.48 -6.74 8.60
CA ARG A 65 -0.87 -6.43 7.31
C ARG A 65 -0.19 -7.68 6.75
N ASP A 66 -0.35 -7.94 5.45
CA ASP A 66 0.34 -9.02 4.73
C ASP A 66 0.24 -10.40 5.42
N GLY A 67 -0.92 -10.74 5.94
CA GLY A 67 -1.16 -12.00 6.64
C GLY A 67 -0.60 -12.10 8.06
N VAL A 68 -0.13 -10.99 8.64
CA VAL A 68 0.36 -10.90 10.02
C VAL A 68 -0.57 -10.01 10.84
N VAL A 69 -0.93 -10.46 12.04
CA VAL A 69 -1.69 -9.70 13.03
C VAL A 69 -0.73 -9.05 14.01
N PHE A 70 -0.96 -7.79 14.34
CA PHE A 70 -0.16 -7.01 15.27
C PHE A 70 -0.97 -6.67 16.52
N GLU A 71 -0.33 -6.71 17.68
CA GLU A 71 -0.97 -6.39 18.96
C GLU A 71 -1.41 -4.92 19.05
N ASN A 72 -0.66 -4.02 18.44
CA ASN A 72 -0.94 -2.60 18.46
C ASN A 72 -1.24 -2.07 17.04
N PHE A 73 -2.14 -1.10 16.95
CA PHE A 73 -2.37 -0.36 15.71
C PHE A 73 -1.15 0.49 15.36
N GLN A 74 -0.68 0.33 14.14
CA GLN A 74 0.33 1.21 13.54
C GLN A 74 -0.42 2.24 12.68
N TYR A 75 -0.57 3.47 13.18
CA TYR A 75 -1.30 4.50 12.44
C TYR A 75 -0.40 5.13 11.39
N SER A 76 -0.83 5.14 10.14
CA SER A 76 -0.30 6.06 9.15
C SER A 76 -0.83 7.46 9.47
N SER A 77 -0.02 8.26 10.12
CA SER A 77 -0.36 9.65 10.46
C SER A 77 -0.66 10.47 9.21
N GLU A 78 0.11 10.26 8.15
CA GLU A 78 -0.02 10.97 6.89
C GLU A 78 -1.34 10.68 6.20
N LEU A 79 -1.77 9.42 6.14
CA LEU A 79 -3.05 9.03 5.54
C LEU A 79 -4.23 9.55 6.36
N ASN A 80 -4.19 9.38 7.69
CA ASN A 80 -5.26 9.86 8.58
C ASN A 80 -5.40 11.39 8.52
N ASN A 81 -4.29 12.12 8.51
CA ASN A 81 -4.27 13.57 8.38
C ASN A 81 -4.79 14.02 7.00
N LEU A 82 -4.41 13.30 5.93
CA LEU A 82 -4.93 13.57 4.59
C LEU A 82 -6.44 13.42 4.54
N ILE A 83 -6.98 12.29 5.02
CA ILE A 83 -8.42 12.02 4.99
C ILE A 83 -9.18 13.05 5.82
N SER A 84 -8.69 13.37 7.01
CA SER A 84 -9.30 14.39 7.88
C SER A 84 -9.29 15.76 7.24
N THR A 85 -8.18 16.16 6.62
CA THR A 85 -8.06 17.43 5.91
C THR A 85 -9.00 17.50 4.69
N ALA A 86 -9.07 16.43 3.91
CA ALA A 86 -9.95 16.32 2.76
C ALA A 86 -11.43 16.41 3.18
N TYR A 87 -11.80 15.75 4.28
CA TYR A 87 -13.16 15.83 4.83
C TYR A 87 -13.51 17.25 5.25
N ILE A 88 -12.63 17.91 6.01
CA ILE A 88 -12.83 19.29 6.46
C ILE A 88 -12.97 20.24 5.27
N LYS A 89 -12.13 20.11 4.24
CA LYS A 89 -12.17 21.00 3.08
C LYS A 89 -13.37 20.75 2.16
N ASN A 90 -13.71 19.50 1.92
CA ASN A 90 -14.64 19.13 0.85
C ASN A 90 -16.07 18.88 1.35
N CYS A 91 -16.26 18.63 2.64
CA CYS A 91 -17.55 18.24 3.18
C CYS A 91 -18.15 19.28 4.14
N LEU A 92 -17.35 19.84 5.06
CA LEU A 92 -17.86 20.75 6.08
C LEU A 92 -18.33 22.13 5.59
N PRO A 93 -17.68 22.82 4.61
CA PRO A 93 -18.00 24.22 4.28
C PRO A 93 -19.39 24.41 3.68
N PHE A 94 -20.01 23.36 3.18
CA PHE A 94 -21.26 23.46 2.41
C PHE A 94 -22.51 23.12 3.22
N GLY A 95 -22.40 22.85 4.53
CA GLY A 95 -23.54 22.45 5.36
C GLY A 95 -24.25 21.18 4.86
N ILE A 96 -23.68 20.51 3.86
CA ILE A 96 -24.18 19.32 3.22
C ILE A 96 -23.38 18.16 3.77
N ASP A 97 -24.05 17.11 4.19
CA ASP A 97 -23.43 15.88 4.64
C ASP A 97 -22.87 15.09 3.42
N ARG A 98 -21.95 15.73 2.70
CA ARG A 98 -21.30 15.14 1.53
C ARG A 98 -20.43 13.98 1.98
N GLN A 99 -20.64 12.85 1.34
CA GLN A 99 -19.81 11.67 1.58
C GLN A 99 -18.44 11.81 0.93
N LEU A 100 -17.37 11.67 1.71
CA LEU A 100 -15.99 11.56 1.19
C LEU A 100 -15.79 10.18 0.59
N LYS A 101 -15.42 10.11 -0.69
CA LYS A 101 -15.21 8.84 -1.41
C LYS A 101 -13.73 8.51 -1.54
N ILE A 102 -13.33 7.34 -1.03
CA ILE A 102 -11.95 6.86 -1.01
C ILE A 102 -11.85 5.58 -1.82
N LEU A 103 -10.95 5.55 -2.80
CA LEU A 103 -10.56 4.36 -3.54
C LEU A 103 -9.23 3.85 -2.99
N ASP A 104 -9.18 2.58 -2.58
CA ASP A 104 -7.97 1.89 -2.12
C ASP A 104 -7.64 0.78 -3.13
N TYR A 105 -6.86 1.12 -4.14
CA TYR A 105 -6.51 0.20 -5.22
C TYR A 105 -5.34 -0.69 -4.80
N GLY A 106 -5.57 -2.00 -4.75
CA GLY A 106 -4.64 -2.97 -4.16
C GLY A 106 -4.64 -2.94 -2.64
N GLY A 107 -5.76 -2.56 -2.00
CA GLY A 107 -5.88 -2.37 -0.55
C GLY A 107 -5.98 -3.66 0.27
N GLY A 108 -5.79 -4.83 -0.34
CA GLY A 108 -5.86 -6.12 0.32
C GLY A 108 -7.21 -6.37 0.98
N MET A 109 -7.20 -6.72 2.26
CA MET A 109 -8.40 -6.91 3.07
C MET A 109 -8.87 -5.64 3.82
N GLY A 110 -8.43 -4.45 3.38
CA GLY A 110 -8.87 -3.18 3.96
C GLY A 110 -8.19 -2.81 5.27
N SER A 111 -6.94 -3.21 5.47
CA SER A 111 -6.19 -2.93 6.71
C SER A 111 -6.04 -1.41 6.98
N GLN A 112 -5.87 -0.60 5.95
CA GLN A 112 -5.78 0.86 6.09
C GLN A 112 -7.12 1.48 6.51
N HIS A 113 -8.25 0.98 5.98
CA HIS A 113 -9.57 1.38 6.45
C HIS A 113 -9.78 1.02 7.92
N LEU A 114 -9.37 -0.18 8.35
CA LEU A 114 -9.50 -0.59 9.74
C LEU A 114 -8.73 0.34 10.68
N GLN A 115 -7.50 0.71 10.31
CA GLN A 115 -6.69 1.69 11.06
C GLN A 115 -7.38 3.06 11.13
N PHE A 116 -7.84 3.56 9.99
CA PHE A 116 -8.55 4.84 9.95
C PHE A 116 -9.82 4.80 10.79
N ARG A 117 -10.61 3.73 10.73
CA ARG A 117 -11.80 3.55 11.54
C ARG A 117 -11.49 3.55 13.04
N GLN A 118 -10.43 2.86 13.45
CA GLN A 118 -9.99 2.85 14.84
C GLN A 118 -9.51 4.24 15.29
N HIS A 119 -8.80 4.96 14.42
CA HIS A 119 -8.41 6.35 14.69
C HIS A 119 -9.65 7.23 14.95
N LEU A 120 -10.67 7.18 14.11
CA LEU A 120 -11.92 7.93 14.33
C LEU A 120 -12.60 7.56 15.65
N ASN A 121 -12.66 6.26 15.97
CA ASN A 121 -13.25 5.77 17.21
C ASN A 121 -12.52 6.30 18.45
N ASN A 122 -11.18 6.31 18.44
CA ASN A 122 -10.36 6.79 19.54
C ASN A 122 -10.57 8.28 19.85
N PHE A 123 -10.92 9.07 18.85
CA PHE A 123 -11.19 10.50 19.01
C PHE A 123 -12.69 10.86 19.08
N GLY A 124 -13.58 9.87 19.03
CA GLY A 124 -15.03 10.11 19.02
C GLY A 124 -15.51 10.86 17.77
N ILE A 125 -14.78 10.76 16.67
CA ILE A 125 -15.09 11.48 15.44
C ILE A 125 -15.97 10.64 14.53
N ASN A 126 -17.00 11.25 13.96
CA ASN A 126 -17.86 10.59 12.99
C ASN A 126 -17.79 11.34 11.65
N PHE A 127 -17.20 10.69 10.63
CA PHE A 127 -17.17 11.20 9.26
C PHE A 127 -18.18 10.44 8.40
N ASN A 128 -18.81 11.18 7.48
CA ASN A 128 -19.57 10.56 6.39
C ASN A 128 -18.63 10.24 5.23
N TYR A 129 -18.21 8.96 5.12
CA TYR A 129 -17.31 8.51 4.08
C TYR A 129 -17.69 7.13 3.54
N SER A 130 -17.16 6.81 2.36
CA SER A 130 -17.14 5.46 1.81
C SER A 130 -15.72 5.11 1.38
N TRP A 131 -15.34 3.88 1.66
CA TRP A 131 -14.04 3.32 1.31
C TRP A 131 -14.25 2.10 0.42
N GLU A 132 -13.70 2.11 -0.79
CA GLU A 132 -13.78 0.99 -1.71
C GLU A 132 -12.40 0.42 -1.96
N VAL A 133 -12.22 -0.85 -1.58
CA VAL A 133 -11.03 -1.64 -1.89
C VAL A 133 -11.23 -2.33 -3.22
N VAL A 134 -10.30 -2.15 -4.15
CA VAL A 134 -10.25 -2.86 -5.44
C VAL A 134 -9.09 -3.84 -5.39
N GLU A 135 -9.40 -5.14 -5.55
CA GLU A 135 -8.44 -6.22 -5.38
C GLU A 135 -8.69 -7.41 -6.33
N GLN A 136 -7.76 -8.36 -6.34
CA GLN A 136 -7.92 -9.62 -7.06
C GLN A 136 -9.19 -10.35 -6.62
N ASP A 137 -9.82 -11.09 -7.54
CA ASP A 137 -11.12 -11.74 -7.34
C ASP A 137 -11.25 -12.52 -6.04
N ILE A 138 -10.23 -13.32 -5.71
CA ILE A 138 -10.23 -14.16 -4.50
C ILE A 138 -10.28 -13.30 -3.24
N ILE A 139 -9.48 -12.24 -3.20
CA ILE A 139 -9.39 -11.30 -2.07
C ILE A 139 -10.68 -10.47 -1.98
N ALA A 140 -11.11 -9.89 -3.11
CA ALA A 140 -12.31 -9.06 -3.18
C ALA A 140 -13.57 -9.82 -2.77
N ASN A 141 -13.76 -11.05 -3.27
CA ASN A 141 -14.93 -11.87 -2.95
C ASN A 141 -14.94 -12.28 -1.47
N PHE A 142 -13.79 -12.63 -0.91
CA PHE A 142 -13.69 -12.90 0.52
C PHE A 142 -13.98 -11.65 1.35
N GLY A 143 -13.42 -10.50 0.97
CA GLY A 143 -13.66 -9.20 1.59
C GLY A 143 -15.13 -8.82 1.59
N LYS A 144 -15.81 -8.95 0.44
CA LYS A 144 -17.26 -8.71 0.31
C LYS A 144 -18.06 -9.52 1.33
N LYS A 145 -17.74 -10.81 1.48
CA LYS A 145 -18.50 -11.74 2.31
C LYS A 145 -18.22 -11.58 3.80
N ASN A 146 -16.96 -11.30 4.18
CA ASN A 146 -16.53 -11.47 5.57
C ASN A 146 -16.09 -10.17 6.26
N ILE A 147 -15.62 -9.17 5.48
CA ILE A 147 -14.97 -7.96 6.02
C ILE A 147 -15.81 -6.71 5.78
N ALA A 148 -16.55 -6.64 4.67
CA ALA A 148 -17.34 -5.48 4.29
C ALA A 148 -18.22 -4.93 5.42
N THR A 149 -18.44 -3.62 5.44
CA THR A 149 -19.29 -2.89 6.37
C THR A 149 -20.09 -1.82 5.61
N LYS A 150 -20.90 -1.03 6.32
CA LYS A 150 -21.57 0.13 5.69
C LYS A 150 -20.60 1.18 5.12
N TYR A 151 -19.35 1.22 5.61
CA TYR A 151 -18.32 2.16 5.18
C TYR A 151 -17.29 1.55 4.24
N LEU A 152 -17.13 0.22 4.25
CA LEU A 152 -16.09 -0.50 3.50
C LEU A 152 -16.73 -1.44 2.48
N LYS A 153 -16.41 -1.23 1.22
CA LYS A 153 -16.81 -2.08 0.09
C LYS A 153 -15.59 -2.72 -0.54
N PHE A 154 -15.81 -3.81 -1.26
CA PHE A 154 -14.78 -4.50 -2.04
C PHE A 154 -15.27 -4.67 -3.47
N SER A 155 -14.39 -4.49 -4.43
CA SER A 155 -14.64 -4.73 -5.86
C SER A 155 -13.50 -5.53 -6.45
N SER A 156 -13.82 -6.45 -7.35
CA SER A 156 -12.81 -7.19 -8.10
C SER A 156 -12.18 -6.28 -9.15
N ILE A 157 -10.87 -6.41 -9.39
CA ILE A 157 -10.16 -5.70 -10.47
C ILE A 157 -10.81 -5.96 -11.83
N LYS A 158 -11.33 -7.17 -12.07
CA LYS A 158 -11.98 -7.53 -13.35
C LYS A 158 -13.28 -6.79 -13.58
N ASP A 159 -14.04 -6.56 -12.51
CA ASP A 159 -15.36 -5.93 -12.58
C ASP A 159 -15.30 -4.42 -12.34
N PHE A 160 -14.15 -3.93 -11.88
CA PHE A 160 -13.99 -2.53 -11.52
C PHE A 160 -13.87 -1.64 -12.75
N ASP A 161 -14.78 -0.70 -12.86
CA ASP A 161 -14.80 0.28 -13.94
C ASP A 161 -14.52 1.68 -13.38
N PHE A 162 -13.32 2.18 -13.66
CA PHE A 162 -12.93 3.54 -13.28
C PHE A 162 -13.94 4.62 -13.76
N LYS A 163 -14.73 4.35 -14.80
CA LYS A 163 -15.68 5.33 -15.36
C LYS A 163 -16.92 5.53 -14.51
N LYS A 164 -17.30 4.54 -13.71
CA LYS A 164 -18.58 4.54 -12.98
C LYS A 164 -18.63 5.53 -11.81
N GLU A 165 -17.52 5.72 -11.10
CA GLU A 165 -17.49 6.58 -9.92
C GLU A 165 -16.32 7.55 -9.96
N ASN A 166 -16.49 8.66 -9.23
CA ASN A 166 -15.41 9.60 -8.93
C ASN A 166 -15.04 9.47 -7.45
N TYR A 167 -13.76 9.54 -7.17
CA TYR A 167 -13.21 9.46 -5.82
C TYR A 167 -12.52 10.77 -5.46
N ASP A 168 -12.64 11.18 -4.21
CA ASP A 168 -11.94 12.35 -3.68
C ASP A 168 -10.47 12.02 -3.40
N ILE A 169 -10.22 10.81 -2.88
CA ILE A 169 -8.89 10.32 -2.54
C ILE A 169 -8.67 8.95 -3.21
N VAL A 170 -7.52 8.77 -3.83
CA VAL A 170 -7.03 7.45 -4.26
C VAL A 170 -5.82 7.07 -3.42
N VAL A 171 -5.87 5.88 -2.84
CA VAL A 171 -4.84 5.27 -2.00
C VAL A 171 -4.16 4.15 -2.79
N LEU A 172 -2.82 4.18 -2.82
CA LEU A 172 -1.94 3.23 -3.49
C LEU A 172 -0.84 2.79 -2.51
N GLY A 173 -1.24 2.01 -1.51
CA GLY A 173 -0.34 1.56 -0.43
C GLY A 173 0.35 0.25 -0.77
N ALA A 174 1.63 0.27 -1.12
CA ALA A 174 2.40 -0.90 -1.54
C ALA A 174 1.78 -1.63 -2.76
N THR A 175 1.29 -0.90 -3.74
CA THR A 175 0.53 -1.46 -4.87
C THR A 175 1.27 -1.33 -6.18
N LEU A 176 1.71 -0.12 -6.53
CA LEU A 176 2.25 0.20 -7.86
C LEU A 176 3.40 -0.71 -8.28
N GLN A 177 4.27 -1.07 -7.34
CA GLN A 177 5.43 -1.91 -7.63
C GLN A 177 5.08 -3.34 -8.02
N TYR A 178 3.86 -3.80 -7.76
CA TYR A 178 3.41 -5.17 -8.07
C TYR A 178 2.50 -5.27 -9.28
N LEU A 179 2.24 -4.17 -9.93
CA LEU A 179 1.48 -4.11 -11.18
C LEU A 179 2.43 -4.30 -12.37
N GLU A 180 2.05 -5.10 -13.34
CA GLU A 180 2.81 -5.24 -14.58
C GLU A 180 2.90 -3.89 -15.32
N ASN A 181 1.78 -3.18 -15.43
CA ASN A 181 1.66 -1.89 -16.11
C ASN A 181 1.19 -0.77 -15.14
N PRO A 182 2.05 -0.33 -14.19
CA PRO A 182 1.62 0.61 -13.15
C PRO A 182 1.20 1.99 -13.69
N PHE A 183 1.81 2.44 -14.78
CA PHE A 183 1.50 3.73 -15.36
C PHE A 183 0.16 3.75 -16.11
N GLU A 184 -0.30 2.63 -16.68
CA GLU A 184 -1.65 2.52 -17.24
C GLU A 184 -2.74 2.68 -16.18
N ILE A 185 -2.51 2.12 -15.00
CA ILE A 185 -3.42 2.29 -13.86
C ILE A 185 -3.39 3.72 -13.35
N LEU A 186 -2.20 4.31 -13.26
CA LEU A 186 -2.06 5.73 -12.90
C LEU A 186 -2.75 6.66 -13.91
N ASP A 187 -2.66 6.40 -15.21
CA ASP A 187 -3.35 7.18 -16.24
C ASP A 187 -4.87 7.12 -16.05
N LYS A 188 -5.44 5.93 -15.83
CA LYS A 188 -6.88 5.76 -15.53
C LYS A 188 -7.32 6.53 -14.28
N ILE A 189 -6.47 6.51 -13.23
CA ILE A 189 -6.69 7.28 -11.99
C ILE A 189 -6.65 8.78 -12.28
N LEU A 190 -5.64 9.25 -13.00
CA LEU A 190 -5.45 10.67 -13.33
C LEU A 190 -6.55 11.24 -14.22
N GLU A 191 -7.11 10.44 -15.14
CA GLU A 191 -8.30 10.80 -15.94
C GLU A 191 -9.53 11.13 -15.07
N LYS A 192 -9.67 10.47 -13.92
CA LYS A 192 -10.76 10.72 -12.96
C LYS A 192 -10.54 11.96 -12.12
N LYS A 193 -9.34 12.51 -12.14
CA LYS A 193 -8.96 13.77 -11.49
C LYS A 193 -9.32 13.79 -10.00
N PRO A 194 -8.95 12.76 -9.18
CA PRO A 194 -9.19 12.80 -7.74
C PRO A 194 -8.50 14.02 -7.12
N SER A 195 -9.05 14.58 -6.05
CA SER A 195 -8.44 15.72 -5.36
C SER A 195 -7.09 15.37 -4.77
N TYR A 196 -6.94 14.12 -4.31
CA TYR A 196 -5.71 13.65 -3.69
C TYR A 196 -5.34 12.24 -4.17
N ILE A 197 -4.03 12.02 -4.33
CA ILE A 197 -3.45 10.69 -4.54
C ILE A 197 -2.44 10.45 -3.42
N TYR A 198 -2.70 9.44 -2.61
CA TYR A 198 -1.80 8.96 -1.57
C TYR A 198 -1.07 7.72 -2.07
N ILE A 199 0.24 7.80 -2.10
CA ILE A 199 1.14 6.70 -2.44
C ILE A 199 1.98 6.41 -1.21
N ASP A 200 2.15 5.15 -0.84
CA ASP A 200 3.00 4.76 0.29
C ASP A 200 3.67 3.42 0.05
N ARG A 201 4.75 3.16 0.77
CA ARG A 201 5.52 1.92 0.72
C ARG A 201 5.90 1.51 -0.70
N THR A 202 6.25 2.51 -1.51
CA THR A 202 6.67 2.34 -2.90
C THR A 202 8.18 2.48 -3.01
N PRO A 203 8.89 1.53 -3.65
CA PRO A 203 10.35 1.55 -3.72
C PRO A 203 10.85 2.49 -4.82
N PHE A 204 11.75 3.39 -4.45
CA PHE A 204 12.39 4.35 -5.33
C PHE A 204 13.91 4.28 -5.26
N TRP A 205 14.57 4.73 -6.32
CA TRP A 205 16.01 4.93 -6.36
C TRP A 205 16.36 6.20 -7.14
N LYS A 206 17.62 6.63 -7.03
CA LYS A 206 18.09 7.89 -7.65
C LYS A 206 18.56 7.76 -9.11
N GLY A 207 18.44 6.56 -9.70
CA GLY A 207 18.83 6.36 -11.11
C GLY A 207 17.83 6.93 -12.10
N HIS A 208 18.18 6.79 -13.38
CA HIS A 208 17.45 7.41 -14.48
C HIS A 208 16.35 6.52 -15.08
N THR A 209 16.37 5.22 -14.81
CA THR A 209 15.43 4.24 -15.37
C THR A 209 14.64 3.56 -14.24
N ASN A 210 13.41 3.13 -14.55
CA ASN A 210 12.71 2.18 -13.70
C ASN A 210 13.38 0.80 -13.86
N GLU A 211 13.48 0.05 -12.79
CA GLU A 211 14.12 -1.27 -12.77
C GLU A 211 13.11 -2.33 -12.38
N ILE A 212 13.25 -3.52 -12.95
CA ILE A 212 12.47 -4.69 -12.55
C ILE A 212 13.42 -5.66 -11.83
N CYS A 213 13.02 -6.09 -10.64
CA CYS A 213 13.72 -7.13 -9.88
C CYS A 213 12.71 -8.11 -9.27
N ILE A 214 13.21 -9.11 -8.57
CA ILE A 214 12.39 -10.03 -7.79
C ILE A 214 12.51 -9.64 -6.32
N LEU A 215 11.37 -9.40 -5.68
CA LEU A 215 11.27 -9.25 -4.23
C LEU A 215 11.02 -10.63 -3.60
N LYS A 216 11.92 -11.06 -2.73
CA LYS A 216 11.73 -12.22 -1.86
C LYS A 216 10.88 -11.82 -0.65
N CYS A 217 9.82 -12.55 -0.41
CA CYS A 217 9.00 -12.36 0.79
C CYS A 217 9.82 -12.64 2.06
N ASN A 218 9.29 -12.20 3.19
CA ASN A 218 9.93 -12.50 4.48
C ASN A 218 9.72 -13.98 4.85
N LYS A 219 10.38 -14.42 5.93
CA LYS A 219 10.29 -15.82 6.42
C LYS A 219 8.88 -16.26 6.82
N PHE A 220 7.95 -15.33 7.06
CA PHE A 220 6.58 -15.64 7.46
C PHE A 220 5.66 -15.85 6.26
N ILE A 221 6.04 -15.32 5.09
CA ILE A 221 5.29 -15.45 3.84
C ILE A 221 6.26 -15.98 2.79
N PRO A 222 6.33 -17.31 2.60
CA PRO A 222 7.22 -17.89 1.60
C PRO A 222 6.75 -17.51 0.20
N GLY A 223 7.67 -17.02 -0.62
CA GLY A 223 7.39 -16.65 -2.00
C GLY A 223 8.31 -15.56 -2.51
N SER A 224 8.19 -15.31 -3.79
CA SER A 224 8.85 -14.19 -4.45
C SER A 224 7.99 -13.73 -5.63
N TYR A 225 8.08 -12.47 -5.99
CA TYR A 225 7.31 -11.90 -7.09
C TYR A 225 8.06 -10.75 -7.77
N PRO A 226 7.74 -10.46 -9.04
CA PRO A 226 8.30 -9.32 -9.73
C PRO A 226 7.97 -8.04 -8.98
N THR A 227 8.87 -7.10 -9.00
CA THR A 227 8.65 -5.78 -8.41
C THR A 227 9.37 -4.70 -9.19
N TRP A 228 8.69 -3.58 -9.39
CA TRP A 228 9.30 -2.37 -9.89
C TRP A 228 10.06 -1.65 -8.79
N ILE A 229 11.20 -1.07 -9.16
CA ILE A 229 11.90 -0.03 -8.39
C ILE A 229 11.89 1.21 -9.28
N PHE A 230 11.13 2.22 -8.88
CA PHE A 230 10.90 3.39 -9.71
C PHE A 230 12.07 4.38 -9.65
N SER A 231 12.41 4.97 -10.78
CA SER A 231 13.23 6.17 -10.81
C SER A 231 12.45 7.32 -10.17
N LEU A 232 13.00 7.87 -9.08
CA LEU A 232 12.35 8.98 -8.37
C LEU A 232 12.15 10.19 -9.29
N ARG A 233 13.12 10.49 -10.14
CA ARG A 233 13.06 11.58 -11.12
C ARG A 233 11.95 11.38 -12.14
N ASN A 234 11.87 10.18 -12.73
CA ASN A 234 10.85 9.89 -13.74
C ASN A 234 9.45 9.90 -13.14
N PHE A 235 9.31 9.40 -11.92
CA PHE A 235 8.05 9.39 -11.21
C PHE A 235 7.56 10.81 -10.90
N PHE A 236 8.44 11.71 -10.44
CA PHE A 236 8.09 13.12 -10.26
C PHE A 236 7.71 13.80 -11.55
N ASN A 237 8.46 13.55 -12.63
CA ASN A 237 8.16 14.12 -13.94
C ASN A 237 6.81 13.67 -14.48
N TYR A 238 6.38 12.43 -14.18
CA TYR A 238 5.09 11.91 -14.59
C TYR A 238 3.91 12.70 -13.97
N PHE A 239 4.04 13.13 -12.72
CA PHE A 239 3.01 13.91 -12.02
C PHE A 239 3.10 15.43 -12.25
N LYS A 240 4.27 15.96 -12.57
CA LYS A 240 4.66 17.38 -12.54
C LYS A 240 3.65 18.39 -13.11
N TYR A 241 2.95 18.02 -14.18
CA TYR A 241 2.02 18.92 -14.88
C TYR A 241 0.55 18.59 -14.60
N LYS A 242 0.29 17.64 -13.75
CA LYS A 242 -1.05 17.13 -13.46
C LYS A 242 -1.43 17.32 -11.99
N TYR A 243 -0.45 17.25 -11.11
CA TYR A 243 -0.60 17.32 -9.66
C TYR A 243 0.60 17.98 -9.00
N THR A 244 0.35 18.65 -7.87
CA THR A 244 1.40 19.23 -7.02
C THR A 244 1.73 18.27 -5.87
N LEU A 245 3.02 17.96 -5.68
CA LEU A 245 3.49 17.21 -4.52
C LEU A 245 3.37 18.07 -3.25
N LYS A 246 2.57 17.63 -2.29
CA LYS A 246 2.39 18.33 -1.01
C LYS A 246 3.26 17.76 0.11
N ILE A 247 3.38 16.44 0.17
CA ILE A 247 4.13 15.74 1.21
C ILE A 247 4.94 14.61 0.57
N ASN A 248 6.18 14.47 1.01
CA ASN A 248 7.08 13.37 0.67
C ASN A 248 7.74 12.89 1.96
N PHE A 249 7.57 11.62 2.30
CA PHE A 249 8.06 11.04 3.55
C PHE A 249 8.72 9.69 3.31
N ASN A 250 9.54 9.25 4.25
CA ASN A 250 10.09 7.90 4.22
C ASN A 250 9.07 6.93 4.82
N SER A 251 8.79 5.85 4.12
CA SER A 251 7.97 4.76 4.64
C SER A 251 8.71 3.94 5.69
N GLU A 252 7.98 3.21 6.51
CA GLU A 252 8.55 2.37 7.58
C GLU A 252 9.52 1.30 7.08
N GLU A 253 9.34 0.83 5.84
CA GLU A 253 10.22 -0.15 5.19
C GLU A 253 11.66 0.36 5.01
N GLY A 254 11.86 1.67 5.02
CA GLY A 254 13.17 2.31 5.03
C GLY A 254 13.99 2.09 3.76
N ASN A 255 15.31 1.95 3.94
CA ASN A 255 16.26 1.75 2.86
C ASN A 255 16.42 0.27 2.51
N PHE A 256 16.78 -0.02 1.26
CA PHE A 256 17.07 -1.36 0.79
C PHE A 256 18.19 -1.36 -0.26
N PHE A 257 18.79 -2.52 -0.47
CA PHE A 257 19.71 -2.75 -1.57
C PHE A 257 19.08 -3.63 -2.65
N PHE A 258 19.42 -3.37 -3.89
CA PHE A 258 19.02 -4.17 -5.03
C PHE A 258 20.15 -4.23 -6.06
N SER A 259 20.07 -5.15 -7.00
CA SER A 259 20.98 -5.30 -8.14
C SER A 259 22.38 -4.66 -7.96
N LYS A 260 23.41 -5.48 -7.68
CA LYS A 260 24.81 -5.06 -7.47
C LYS A 260 24.99 -3.90 -6.47
N TYR A 261 24.30 -3.98 -5.32
CA TYR A 261 24.41 -3.01 -4.21
C TYR A 261 23.93 -1.60 -4.51
N ARG A 262 23.06 -1.40 -5.50
CA ARG A 262 22.39 -0.13 -5.68
C ARG A 262 21.41 0.13 -4.53
N ASN A 263 21.36 1.39 -4.09
CA ASN A 263 20.53 1.79 -2.96
C ASN A 263 19.17 2.27 -3.43
N GLY A 264 18.12 1.78 -2.78
CA GLY A 264 16.76 2.28 -2.88
C GLY A 264 16.21 2.68 -1.53
N VAL A 265 15.08 3.35 -1.55
CA VAL A 265 14.32 3.76 -0.36
C VAL A 265 12.84 3.65 -0.62
N TYR A 266 12.09 3.09 0.32
CA TYR A 266 10.64 3.12 0.30
C TYR A 266 10.15 4.51 0.72
N ARG A 267 9.25 5.08 -0.07
CA ARG A 267 8.68 6.41 0.18
C ARG A 267 7.17 6.41 0.11
N GLY A 268 6.62 7.38 0.84
CA GLY A 268 5.26 7.82 0.67
C GLY A 268 5.19 9.25 0.10
N MET A 269 4.11 9.53 -0.62
CA MET A 269 3.86 10.81 -1.28
C MET A 269 2.38 11.14 -1.25
N ILE A 270 2.07 12.42 -1.03
CA ILE A 270 0.72 12.96 -1.19
C ILE A 270 0.75 13.97 -2.32
N TRP A 271 0.00 13.68 -3.36
CA TRP A 271 -0.20 14.54 -4.50
C TRP A 271 -1.58 15.17 -4.44
N TYR A 272 -1.64 16.45 -4.71
CA TYR A 272 -2.86 17.26 -4.72
C TYR A 272 -3.11 17.81 -6.12
N LYS A 273 -4.36 17.77 -6.55
CA LYS A 273 -4.80 18.39 -7.79
C LYS A 273 -5.07 19.87 -7.54
N ASP A 274 -4.30 20.72 -8.20
CA ASP A 274 -4.49 22.17 -8.18
C ASP A 274 -5.80 22.60 -8.85
#